data_d432a2b07592694c3ac984d13c8b794d
#
_entry.id   d432a2b07592694c3ac984d13c8b794d
#
_cell.length_a   1.000
_cell.length_b   1.000
_cell.length_c   1.000
_cell.angle_alpha   90.00
_cell.angle_beta   90.00
_cell.angle_gamma   90.00
#
_symmetry.space_group_name_H-M   'P 1'
#
loop_
_entity.id
_entity.type
_entity.pdbx_description
1 polymer ?
#
loop_
_entity_poly.entity_id
_entity_poly.type
_entity_poly.pdbx_seq_one_letter_code
_entity_poly.pdbx_strand_id
1 'polypeptide(L)'
;MRKIFADTGYWIALLNPDDALHQKARNLTISLKNVPIVSSEIVFTELLNAFSGSGSFYRRKAVNFINYSFNSPEIEVVSQTNELFKNALE
;
A
#
# COMPACT_ATOMS: atom_id res chain seq x y z
N MET A 1 19.04 -8.09 3.46
CA MET A 1 17.66 -8.61 3.52
C MET A 1 16.85 -8.09 2.35
N ARG A 2 16.10 -8.97 1.73
CA ARG A 2 15.26 -8.62 0.60
C ARG A 2 14.00 -7.88 1.07
N LYS A 3 13.68 -6.76 0.41
CA LYS A 3 12.48 -5.98 0.67
C LYS A 3 11.74 -5.74 -0.64
N ILE A 4 10.42 -5.66 -0.58
CA ILE A 4 9.57 -5.41 -1.75
C ILE A 4 8.84 -4.09 -1.54
N PHE A 5 8.95 -3.17 -2.52
CA PHE A 5 8.19 -1.93 -2.48
C PHE A 5 6.80 -2.17 -3.07
N ALA A 6 5.78 -1.75 -2.34
CA ALA A 6 4.39 -1.87 -2.76
C ALA A 6 3.84 -0.50 -3.14
N ASP A 7 3.42 -0.38 -4.39
CA ASP A 7 2.83 0.87 -4.89
C ASP A 7 1.31 0.88 -4.74
N THR A 8 0.70 1.98 -5.18
CA THR A 8 -0.74 2.19 -5.05
C THR A 8 -1.53 1.11 -5.80
N GLY A 9 -1.11 0.76 -7.01
CA GLY A 9 -1.80 -0.23 -7.82
C GLY A 9 -1.90 -1.59 -7.14
N TYR A 10 -0.82 -2.01 -6.49
CA TYR A 10 -0.83 -3.27 -5.76
C TYR A 10 -1.84 -3.26 -4.61
N TRP A 11 -1.84 -2.18 -3.82
CA TRP A 11 -2.77 -2.09 -2.69
C TRP A 11 -4.22 -2.01 -3.16
N ILE A 12 -4.50 -1.27 -4.25
CA ILE A 12 -5.86 -1.20 -4.80
C ILE A 12 -6.32 -2.59 -5.21
N ALA A 13 -5.49 -3.32 -5.93
CA ALA A 13 -5.83 -4.66 -6.38
C ALA A 13 -6.06 -5.62 -5.20
N LEU A 14 -5.25 -5.49 -4.15
CA LEU A 14 -5.38 -6.35 -2.98
C LEU A 14 -6.65 -6.06 -2.19
N LEU A 15 -7.02 -4.79 -2.05
CA LEU A 15 -8.14 -4.37 -1.21
C LEU A 15 -9.48 -4.40 -1.93
N ASN A 16 -9.49 -4.35 -3.26
CA ASN A 16 -10.73 -4.33 -4.04
C ASN A 16 -10.95 -5.67 -4.73
N PRO A 17 -11.89 -6.50 -4.23
CA PRO A 17 -12.16 -7.81 -4.84
C PRO A 17 -12.64 -7.74 -6.29
N ASP A 18 -13.16 -6.59 -6.73
CA ASP A 18 -13.64 -6.41 -8.09
C ASP A 18 -12.54 -5.96 -9.06
N ASP A 19 -11.34 -5.70 -8.55
CA ASP A 19 -10.21 -5.32 -9.40
C ASP A 19 -9.77 -6.54 -10.24
N ALA A 20 -9.48 -6.30 -11.52
CA ALA A 20 -9.07 -7.37 -12.43
C ALA A 20 -7.81 -8.10 -11.96
N LEU A 21 -6.96 -7.44 -11.17
CA LEU A 21 -5.71 -8.01 -10.68
C LEU A 21 -5.81 -8.50 -9.24
N HIS A 22 -7.02 -8.52 -8.67
CA HIS A 22 -7.19 -8.89 -7.26
C HIS A 22 -6.62 -10.25 -6.92
N GLN A 23 -6.97 -11.29 -7.69
CA GLN A 23 -6.51 -12.64 -7.41
C GLN A 23 -4.99 -12.75 -7.55
N LYS A 24 -4.43 -12.06 -8.55
CA LYS A 24 -2.99 -12.04 -8.76
C LYS A 24 -2.28 -11.37 -7.59
N ALA A 25 -2.82 -10.26 -7.09
CA ALA A 25 -2.26 -9.58 -5.93
C ALA A 25 -2.32 -10.46 -4.67
N ARG A 26 -3.43 -11.15 -4.47
CA ARG A 26 -3.56 -12.09 -3.35
C ARG A 26 -2.53 -13.21 -3.42
N ASN A 27 -2.38 -13.81 -4.60
CA ASN A 27 -1.43 -14.89 -4.78
C ASN A 27 0.01 -14.42 -4.53
N LEU A 28 0.33 -13.23 -5.01
CA LEU A 28 1.64 -12.63 -4.77
C LEU A 28 1.88 -12.39 -3.28
N THR A 29 0.87 -11.85 -2.59
CA THR A 29 0.97 -11.60 -1.16
C THR A 29 1.27 -12.88 -0.38
N ILE A 30 0.60 -13.96 -0.74
CA ILE A 30 0.82 -15.25 -0.09
C ILE A 30 2.25 -15.74 -0.36
N SER A 31 2.73 -15.60 -1.60
CA SER A 31 4.07 -16.03 -1.97
C SER A 31 5.17 -15.20 -1.31
N LEU A 32 4.86 -13.97 -0.90
CA LEU A 32 5.81 -13.08 -0.24
C LEU A 32 5.74 -13.15 1.28
N LYS A 33 5.13 -14.19 1.82
CA LYS A 33 5.08 -14.40 3.25
C LYS A 33 6.50 -14.35 3.83
N ASN A 34 6.69 -13.59 4.89
CA ASN A 34 7.98 -13.38 5.56
C ASN A 34 8.94 -12.47 4.79
N VAL A 35 8.51 -11.85 3.70
CA VAL A 35 9.30 -10.83 3.01
C VAL A 35 8.83 -9.47 3.46
N PRO A 36 9.71 -8.62 4.04
CA PRO A 36 9.29 -7.28 4.45
C PRO A 36 8.81 -6.44 3.27
N ILE A 37 7.72 -5.72 3.50
CA ILE A 37 7.11 -4.85 2.49
C ILE A 37 7.37 -3.40 2.89
N VAL A 38 7.76 -2.59 1.92
CA VAL A 38 7.96 -1.15 2.10
C VAL A 38 6.92 -0.40 1.30
N SER A 39 6.28 0.58 1.91
CA SER A 39 5.39 1.49 1.20
C SER A 39 5.67 2.92 1.67
N SER A 40 4.84 3.87 1.29
CA SER A 40 5.10 5.26 1.64
C SER A 40 3.82 6.01 1.96
N GLU A 41 3.95 7.15 2.64
CA GLU A 41 2.81 8.01 2.94
C GLU A 41 2.16 8.54 1.66
N ILE A 42 2.95 8.81 0.62
CA ILE A 42 2.42 9.25 -0.66
C ILE A 42 1.55 8.16 -1.27
N VAL A 43 2.02 6.91 -1.26
CA VAL A 43 1.23 5.78 -1.76
C VAL A 43 -0.08 5.67 -0.99
N PHE A 44 -0.05 5.85 0.33
CA PHE A 44 -1.25 5.77 1.15
C PHE A 44 -2.23 6.91 0.86
N THR A 45 -1.70 8.11 0.58
CA THR A 45 -2.54 9.24 0.17
C THR A 45 -3.24 8.94 -1.16
N GLU A 46 -2.50 8.40 -2.12
CA GLU A 46 -3.08 7.99 -3.39
C GLU A 46 -4.14 6.91 -3.22
N LEU A 47 -3.89 5.97 -2.31
CA LEU A 47 -4.84 4.90 -2.01
C LEU A 47 -6.15 5.46 -1.44
N LEU A 48 -6.07 6.40 -0.50
CA LEU A 48 -7.25 7.06 0.06
C LEU A 48 -8.02 7.79 -1.03
N ASN A 49 -7.31 8.50 -1.91
CA ASN A 49 -7.94 9.22 -3.01
C ASN A 49 -8.64 8.26 -3.98
N ALA A 50 -8.02 7.14 -4.27
CA ALA A 50 -8.59 6.15 -5.18
C ALA A 50 -9.92 5.59 -4.65
N PHE A 51 -10.05 5.43 -3.34
CA PHE A 51 -11.26 4.86 -2.75
C PHE A 51 -12.27 5.91 -2.27
N SER A 52 -11.91 7.20 -2.30
CA SER A 52 -12.79 8.25 -1.77
C SER A 52 -14.11 8.37 -2.55
N GLY A 53 -14.09 8.06 -3.83
CA GLY A 53 -15.29 8.11 -4.68
C GLY A 53 -16.06 6.80 -4.75
N SER A 54 -15.64 5.76 -4.05
CA SER A 54 -16.19 4.42 -4.17
C SER A 54 -17.17 4.06 -3.04
N GLY A 55 -17.61 5.06 -2.25
CA GLY A 55 -18.53 4.86 -1.15
C GLY A 55 -17.85 4.64 0.18
N SER A 56 -18.65 4.71 1.25
CA SER A 56 -18.12 4.68 2.62
C SER A 56 -17.47 3.35 2.98
N PHE A 57 -17.93 2.26 2.38
CA PHE A 57 -17.37 0.94 2.67
C PHE A 57 -15.88 0.87 2.25
N TYR A 58 -15.58 1.24 1.02
CA TYR A 58 -14.21 1.17 0.52
C TYR A 58 -13.31 2.21 1.17
N ARG A 59 -13.85 3.39 1.46
CA ARG A 59 -13.09 4.41 2.17
C ARG A 59 -12.68 3.91 3.55
N ARG A 60 -13.60 3.30 4.29
CA ARG A 60 -13.31 2.75 5.61
C ARG A 60 -12.29 1.62 5.52
N LYS A 61 -12.42 0.78 4.50
CA LYS A 61 -11.49 -0.32 4.28
C LYS A 61 -10.07 0.20 4.07
N ALA A 62 -9.91 1.27 3.28
CA ALA A 62 -8.61 1.89 3.06
C ALA A 62 -8.03 2.47 4.36
N VAL A 63 -8.85 3.20 5.12
CA VAL A 63 -8.42 3.77 6.40
C VAL A 63 -7.98 2.67 7.36
N ASN A 64 -8.76 1.62 7.48
CA ASN A 64 -8.42 0.50 8.36
C ASN A 64 -7.13 -0.18 7.94
N PHE A 65 -6.92 -0.36 6.65
CA PHE A 65 -5.69 -0.95 6.14
C PHE A 65 -4.47 -0.08 6.45
N ILE A 66 -4.60 1.24 6.27
CA ILE A 66 -3.50 2.17 6.54
C ILE A 66 -3.13 2.13 8.03
N ASN A 67 -4.13 2.14 8.90
CA ASN A 67 -3.88 2.05 10.34
C ASN A 67 -3.20 0.72 10.70
N TYR A 68 -3.64 -0.36 10.09
CA TYR A 68 -3.00 -1.66 10.25
C TYR A 68 -1.52 -1.61 9.84
N SER A 69 -1.25 -0.96 8.71
CA SER A 69 0.11 -0.90 8.17
C SER A 69 1.08 -0.16 9.10
N PHE A 70 0.62 0.94 9.71
CA PHE A 70 1.47 1.68 10.65
C PHE A 70 1.79 0.88 11.91
N ASN A 71 0.97 -0.11 12.24
CA ASN A 71 1.16 -0.93 13.43
C ASN A 71 1.75 -2.31 13.13
N SER A 72 2.00 -2.62 11.84
CA SER A 72 2.48 -3.93 11.44
C SER A 72 4.00 -3.96 11.36
N PRO A 73 4.65 -4.94 11.99
CA PRO A 73 6.11 -5.07 11.87
C PRO A 73 6.55 -5.53 10.48
N GLU A 74 5.63 -6.04 9.67
CA GLU A 74 5.94 -6.57 8.35
C GLU A 74 5.89 -5.50 7.26
N ILE A 75 5.33 -4.32 7.56
CA ILE A 75 5.19 -3.24 6.60
C ILE A 75 5.92 -2.00 7.13
N GLU A 76 6.91 -1.56 6.37
CA GLU A 76 7.63 -0.33 6.67
C GLU A 76 7.00 0.81 5.88
N VAL A 77 6.57 1.86 6.56
CA VAL A 77 5.96 3.03 5.91
C VAL A 77 6.97 4.17 5.94
N VAL A 78 7.41 4.58 4.77
CA VAL A 78 8.40 5.65 4.64
C VAL A 78 7.70 7.00 4.57
N SER A 79 8.15 7.93 5.41
CA SER A 79 7.65 9.30 5.41
C SER A 79 8.24 10.06 4.23
N GLN A 80 7.39 10.85 3.55
CA GLN A 80 7.86 11.70 2.48
C GLN A 80 8.37 13.00 3.08
N THR A 81 9.68 13.24 2.95
CA THR A 81 10.29 14.50 3.38
C THR A 81 10.91 15.21 2.17
N ASN A 82 11.18 16.51 2.32
CA ASN A 82 11.87 17.27 1.27
C ASN A 82 13.23 16.66 0.96
N GLU A 83 13.92 16.17 1.97
CA GLU A 83 15.23 15.56 1.80
C GLU A 83 15.12 14.27 0.97
N LEU A 84 14.14 13.43 1.28
CA LEU A 84 13.93 12.20 0.50
C LEU A 84 13.58 12.52 -0.94
N PHE A 85 12.78 13.56 -1.16
CA PHE A 85 12.42 13.97 -2.52
C PHE A 85 13.63 14.44 -3.29
N LYS A 86 14.49 15.27 -2.68
CA LYS A 86 15.71 15.74 -3.30
C LYS A 86 16.65 14.59 -3.66
N ASN A 87 16.80 13.64 -2.74
CA ASN A 87 17.67 12.48 -2.99
C ASN A 87 17.17 11.65 -4.16
N ALA A 88 15.86 11.54 -4.31
CA ALA A 88 15.27 10.79 -5.42
C ALA A 88 15.51 11.46 -6.76
N LEU A 89 15.70 12.79 -6.79
CA LEU A 89 15.98 13.53 -8.01
C LEU A 89 17.45 13.46 -8.44
N GLU A 90 18.33 13.11 -7.53
CA GLU A 90 19.77 12.96 -7.80
C GLU A 90 20.11 11.58 -8.36
#